data_c7a66d5ef98f891441ec1d300fced8ad
#
_entry.id   c7a66d5ef98f891441ec1d300fced8ad
#
_cell.length_a   1.000
_cell.length_b   1.000
_cell.length_c   1.000
_cell.angle_alpha   90.00
_cell.angle_beta   90.00
_cell.angle_gamma   90.00
#
_symmetry.space_group_name_H-M   'P 1'
#
loop_
_entity.id
_entity.type
_entity.pdbx_description
1 polymer ?
#
loop_
_entity_poly.entity_id
_entity_poly.type
_entity_poly.pdbx_seq_one_letter_code
_entity_poly.pdbx_strand_id
1 'polypeptide(L)'
;MKLFFSTLLALLVFSCQAIEEKTDKIGKKEIKEISKFLQQPESELKIVMGEPDEIKYDDKGSKFFIYKKKKYGITCERKFEIDQSKMIIGVSSRGCF
;
A
#
# COMPACT_ATOMS: atom_id res chain seq x y z
N MET A 1 -30.88 -20.99 -28.45
CA MET A 1 -30.94 -19.59 -28.02
C MET A 1 -30.47 -19.37 -26.58
N LYS A 2 -30.90 -20.17 -25.63
CA LYS A 2 -30.46 -20.02 -24.22
C LYS A 2 -28.97 -20.28 -24.02
N LEU A 3 -28.35 -21.16 -24.76
CA LEU A 3 -26.91 -21.42 -24.70
C LEU A 3 -26.04 -20.27 -25.23
N PHE A 4 -26.56 -19.50 -26.19
CA PHE A 4 -25.87 -18.35 -26.76
C PHE A 4 -25.78 -17.19 -25.77
N PHE A 5 -26.83 -16.96 -25.02
CA PHE A 5 -26.90 -15.91 -24.01
C PHE A 5 -25.95 -16.19 -22.82
N SER A 6 -25.85 -17.46 -22.41
CA SER A 6 -24.99 -17.87 -21.31
C SER A 6 -23.50 -17.70 -21.65
N THR A 7 -23.12 -18.01 -22.89
CA THR A 7 -21.73 -17.86 -23.34
C THR A 7 -21.31 -16.39 -23.47
N LEU A 8 -22.21 -15.54 -23.92
CA LEU A 8 -21.95 -14.11 -24.05
C LEU A 8 -21.77 -13.43 -22.69
N LEU A 9 -22.56 -13.82 -21.71
CA LEU A 9 -22.47 -13.31 -20.35
C LEU A 9 -21.16 -13.71 -19.68
N ALA A 10 -20.70 -14.94 -19.90
CA ALA A 10 -19.44 -15.45 -19.40
C ALA A 10 -18.24 -14.66 -19.95
N LEU A 11 -18.28 -14.28 -21.22
CA LEU A 11 -17.23 -13.47 -21.86
C LEU A 11 -17.14 -12.06 -21.28
N LEU A 12 -18.27 -11.45 -20.95
CA LEU A 12 -18.31 -10.11 -20.36
C LEU A 12 -17.73 -10.10 -18.93
N VAL A 13 -18.03 -11.13 -18.14
CA VAL A 13 -17.50 -11.28 -16.80
C VAL A 13 -15.98 -11.50 -16.82
N PHE A 14 -15.48 -12.22 -17.80
CA PHE A 14 -14.05 -12.47 -17.98
C PHE A 14 -13.27 -11.18 -18.29
N SER A 15 -13.84 -10.28 -19.08
CA SER A 15 -13.24 -8.97 -19.39
C SER A 15 -13.08 -8.11 -18.13
N CYS A 16 -14.09 -8.08 -17.28
CA CYS A 16 -14.04 -7.31 -16.03
C CYS A 16 -12.96 -7.82 -15.07
N GLN A 17 -12.80 -9.13 -14.97
CA GLN A 17 -11.76 -9.74 -14.13
C GLN A 17 -10.35 -9.40 -14.60
N ALA A 18 -10.12 -9.32 -15.92
CA ALA A 18 -8.82 -8.97 -16.48
C ALA A 18 -8.41 -7.54 -16.12
N ILE A 19 -9.33 -6.60 -16.08
CA ILE A 19 -9.07 -5.21 -15.71
C ILE A 19 -8.76 -5.11 -14.21
N GLU A 20 -9.49 -5.81 -13.37
CA GLU A 20 -9.24 -5.86 -11.92
C GLU A 20 -7.87 -6.44 -11.58
N GLU A 21 -7.44 -7.49 -12.27
CA GLU A 21 -6.13 -8.10 -12.08
C GLU A 21 -4.98 -7.12 -12.34
N LYS A 22 -5.07 -6.28 -13.36
CA LYS A 22 -4.04 -5.29 -13.67
C LYS A 22 -3.91 -4.23 -12.59
N THR A 23 -5.04 -3.75 -12.06
CA THR A 23 -5.07 -2.77 -10.99
C THR A 23 -4.51 -3.36 -9.69
N ASP A 24 -4.88 -4.60 -9.36
CA ASP A 24 -4.39 -5.30 -8.18
C ASP A 24 -2.87 -5.54 -8.23
N LYS A 25 -2.31 -5.84 -9.39
CA LYS A 25 -0.86 -6.06 -9.54
C LYS A 25 -0.05 -4.81 -9.21
N ILE A 26 -0.51 -3.63 -9.62
CA ILE A 26 0.17 -2.35 -9.32
C ILE A 26 0.13 -2.08 -7.82
N GLY A 27 -1.03 -2.22 -7.17
CA GLY A 27 -1.18 -2.04 -5.74
C GLY A 27 -0.38 -3.05 -4.92
N LYS A 28 -0.36 -4.31 -5.34
CA LYS A 28 0.42 -5.36 -4.68
C LYS A 28 1.91 -5.12 -4.75
N LYS A 29 2.42 -4.60 -5.88
CA LYS A 29 3.83 -4.30 -6.05
C LYS A 29 4.31 -3.22 -5.08
N GLU A 30 3.54 -2.14 -4.94
CA GLU A 30 3.86 -1.06 -4.00
C GLU A 30 3.85 -1.54 -2.56
N ILE A 31 2.81 -2.27 -2.16
CA ILE A 31 2.69 -2.83 -0.82
C ILE A 31 3.79 -3.84 -0.54
N LYS A 32 4.19 -4.65 -1.52
CA LYS A 32 5.28 -5.60 -1.38
C LYS A 32 6.61 -4.89 -1.10
N GLU A 33 6.87 -3.76 -1.73
CA GLU A 33 8.10 -3.00 -1.50
C GLU A 33 8.18 -2.44 -0.09
N ILE A 34 7.08 -1.90 0.43
CA ILE A 34 7.07 -1.34 1.80
C ILE A 34 6.84 -2.39 2.88
N SER A 35 6.25 -3.55 2.53
CA SER A 35 5.99 -4.63 3.49
C SER A 35 7.25 -5.29 4.02
N LYS A 36 8.38 -5.14 3.34
CA LYS A 36 9.67 -5.64 3.83
C LYS A 36 10.08 -5.00 5.16
N PHE A 37 9.51 -3.86 5.49
CA PHE A 37 9.76 -3.18 6.76
C PHE A 37 8.94 -3.72 7.92
N LEU A 38 7.90 -4.52 7.65
CA LEU A 38 7.10 -5.14 8.71
C LEU A 38 7.97 -5.99 9.63
N GLN A 39 7.75 -5.88 10.93
CA GLN A 39 8.50 -6.57 11.99
C GLN A 39 9.99 -6.16 12.06
N GLN A 40 10.35 -5.06 11.40
CA GLN A 40 11.67 -4.47 11.53
C GLN A 40 11.63 -3.31 12.53
N PRO A 41 12.76 -2.99 13.18
CA PRO A 41 12.80 -1.82 14.06
C PRO A 41 12.73 -0.50 13.27
N GLU A 42 12.24 0.55 13.91
CA GLU A 42 12.12 1.87 13.28
C GLU A 42 13.45 2.42 12.80
N SER A 43 14.56 2.02 13.43
CA SER A 43 15.91 2.42 13.02
C SER A 43 16.25 1.97 11.60
N GLU A 44 15.81 0.77 11.21
CA GLU A 44 15.99 0.27 9.85
C GLU A 44 15.25 1.12 8.82
N LEU A 45 14.05 1.55 9.15
CA LEU A 45 13.27 2.43 8.28
C LEU A 45 13.97 3.78 8.09
N LYS A 46 14.50 4.35 9.16
CA LYS A 46 15.24 5.62 9.09
C LYS A 46 16.54 5.51 8.29
N ILE A 47 17.21 4.37 8.35
CA ILE A 47 18.43 4.14 7.56
C ILE A 47 18.11 4.13 6.05
N VAL A 48 17.02 3.48 5.67
CA VAL A 48 16.65 3.32 4.25
C VAL A 48 15.95 4.56 3.71
N MET A 49 14.99 5.13 4.44
CA MET A 49 14.13 6.22 3.97
C MET A 49 14.47 7.59 4.54
N GLY A 50 15.34 7.63 5.54
CA GLY A 50 15.69 8.88 6.21
C GLY A 50 14.66 9.27 7.27
N GLU A 51 14.71 10.51 7.73
CA GLU A 51 13.76 11.02 8.70
C GLU A 51 12.37 11.19 8.08
N PRO A 52 11.30 10.88 8.81
CA PRO A 52 9.95 11.08 8.29
C PRO A 52 9.60 12.57 8.16
N ASP A 53 8.72 12.88 7.22
CA ASP A 53 8.21 14.24 7.04
C ASP A 53 7.29 14.65 8.18
N GLU A 54 6.59 13.66 8.76
CA GLU A 54 5.64 13.90 9.84
C GLU A 54 5.61 12.68 10.76
N ILE A 55 5.44 12.92 12.06
CA ILE A 55 5.23 11.86 13.05
C ILE A 55 3.93 12.15 13.77
N LYS A 56 3.01 11.19 13.74
CA LYS A 56 1.73 11.27 14.47
C LYS A 56 1.70 10.21 15.56
N TYR A 57 1.01 10.53 16.64
CA TYR A 57 0.85 9.61 17.79
C TYR A 57 -0.62 9.28 17.95
N ASP A 58 -0.93 8.04 18.34
CA ASP A 58 -2.29 7.66 18.67
C ASP A 58 -2.47 7.49 20.18
N ASP A 59 -3.73 7.26 20.61
CA ASP A 59 -4.08 7.12 22.02
C ASP A 59 -3.60 5.79 22.63
N LYS A 60 -3.20 4.84 21.80
CA LYS A 60 -2.76 3.50 22.22
C LYS A 60 -1.26 3.40 22.43
N GLY A 61 -0.52 4.49 22.26
CA GLY A 61 0.93 4.50 22.39
C GLY A 61 1.69 4.14 21.14
N SER A 62 1.00 3.93 20.02
CA SER A 62 1.63 3.74 18.72
C SER A 62 1.95 5.09 18.09
N LYS A 63 2.95 5.10 17.23
CA LYS A 63 3.26 6.29 16.43
C LYS A 63 3.28 5.94 14.96
N PHE A 64 3.08 6.94 14.11
CA PHE A 64 3.06 6.77 12.67
C PHE A 64 4.14 7.65 12.05
N PHE A 65 5.04 7.04 11.30
CA PHE A 65 5.99 7.77 10.46
C PHE A 65 5.36 7.97 9.09
N ILE A 66 5.29 9.22 8.66
CA ILE A 66 4.66 9.59 7.40
C ILE A 66 5.71 10.18 6.48
N TYR A 67 5.90 9.55 5.33
CA TYR A 67 6.81 9.99 4.28
C TYR A 67 6.00 10.46 3.08
N LYS A 68 6.24 11.69 2.65
CA LYS A 68 5.53 12.29 1.53
C LYS A 68 6.50 12.57 0.39
N LYS A 69 6.11 12.21 -0.82
CA LYS A 69 6.88 12.47 -2.02
C LYS A 69 5.95 12.92 -3.13
N LYS A 70 6.29 14.03 -3.77
CA LYS A 70 5.50 14.59 -4.86
C LYS A 70 6.05 14.13 -6.19
N LYS A 71 5.19 13.56 -7.04
CA LYS A 71 5.55 13.10 -8.37
C LYS A 71 4.38 13.38 -9.32
N TYR A 72 4.66 14.10 -10.39
CA TYR A 72 3.64 14.49 -11.40
C TYR A 72 2.43 15.21 -10.80
N GLY A 73 2.65 16.06 -9.80
CA GLY A 73 1.56 16.77 -9.13
C GLY A 73 0.76 15.94 -8.15
N ILE A 74 1.07 14.65 -8.00
CA ILE A 74 0.40 13.74 -7.07
C ILE A 74 1.31 13.48 -5.89
N THR A 75 0.75 13.59 -4.68
CA THR A 75 1.50 13.31 -3.45
C THR A 75 1.40 11.82 -3.11
N CYS A 76 2.57 11.16 -3.11
CA CYS A 76 2.70 9.79 -2.61
C CYS A 76 2.91 9.87 -1.09
N GLU A 77 2.04 9.25 -0.33
CA GLU A 77 2.15 9.19 1.12
C GLU A 77 2.33 7.75 1.57
N ARG A 78 3.44 7.46 2.23
CA ARG A 78 3.73 6.16 2.84
C ARG A 78 3.68 6.33 4.35
N LYS A 79 2.91 5.46 5.00
CA LYS A 79 2.65 5.53 6.42
C LYS A 79 3.06 4.22 7.09
N PHE A 80 3.85 4.32 8.14
CA PHE A 80 4.35 3.18 8.89
C PHE A 80 3.89 3.28 10.34
N GLU A 81 3.16 2.28 10.81
CA GLU A 81 2.74 2.21 12.20
C GLU A 81 3.82 1.53 13.02
N ILE A 82 4.23 2.17 14.12
CA ILE A 82 5.29 1.70 14.99
C ILE A 82 4.73 1.56 16.40
N ASP A 83 4.91 0.37 17.00
CA ASP A 83 4.40 0.09 18.33
C ASP A 83 5.31 0.67 19.44
N GLN A 84 4.92 0.44 20.67
CA GLN A 84 5.67 0.92 21.84
C GLN A 84 7.07 0.29 21.94
N SER A 85 7.26 -0.88 21.34
CA SER A 85 8.56 -1.57 21.29
C SER A 85 9.46 -1.07 20.18
N LYS A 86 9.05 -0.04 19.44
CA LYS A 86 9.75 0.56 18.32
C LYS A 86 9.86 -0.37 17.10
N MET A 87 8.89 -1.28 16.97
CA MET A 87 8.80 -2.21 15.85
C MET A 87 7.70 -1.77 14.89
N ILE A 88 7.95 -1.95 13.59
CA ILE A 88 7.00 -1.61 12.55
C ILE A 88 5.95 -2.73 12.45
N ILE A 89 4.69 -2.39 12.75
CA ILE A 89 3.57 -3.33 12.78
C ILE A 89 2.55 -3.12 11.68
N GLY A 90 2.64 -2.03 10.95
CA GLY A 90 1.72 -1.75 9.86
C GLY A 90 2.35 -0.86 8.80
N VAL A 91 1.97 -1.07 7.55
CA VAL A 91 2.41 -0.27 6.42
C VAL A 91 1.23 0.05 5.53
N SER A 92 1.20 1.26 4.97
CA SER A 92 0.20 1.65 3.98
C SER A 92 0.81 2.67 3.02
N SER A 93 0.28 2.73 1.81
CA SER A 93 0.70 3.73 0.84
C SER A 93 -0.53 4.30 0.14
N ARG A 94 -0.44 5.55 -0.27
CA ARG A 94 -1.52 6.27 -0.91
C ARG A 94 -0.94 7.19 -1.97
N GLY A 95 -1.47 7.10 -3.19
CA GLY A 95 -1.02 7.91 -4.30
C GLY A 95 0.36 7.56 -4.84
N CYS A 96 0.87 6.38 -4.52
CA CYS A 96 2.19 5.92 -4.97
C CYS A 96 2.06 5.00 -6.21
N PHE A 97 2.97 5.17 -7.16
CA PHE A 97 3.08 4.27 -8.32
C PHE A 97 4.51 3.95 -8.63
#